data_0819762711d46c3aea6cd22fc3734d9f
#
_entry.id   0819762711d46c3aea6cd22fc3734d9f
#
_cell.length_a   1.000
_cell.length_b   1.000
_cell.length_c   1.000
_cell.angle_alpha   90.00
_cell.angle_beta   90.00
_cell.angle_gamma   90.00
#
_symmetry.space_group_name_H-M   'P 1'
#
loop_
_entity.id
_entity.type
_entity.pdbx_description
1 polymer ?
#
loop_
_entity_poly.entity_id
_entity_poly.type
_entity_poly.pdbx_seq_one_letter_code
_entity_poly.pdbx_strand_id
1 'polypeptide(L)'
;MRKLYICIGVNGSGVTSYVQSQLKDGTESMVVPDIQAIKVFENDTDVLYIDNDNLKRSARACLYNYCKQKSIEVIALCFLKPLATLIHNYNKDCGKSISEIIQDYKRLQVPRIGVDCDKIEKVYGNNFNEFRHEFMGNLPHDNPNHKESINEHIMMCVQNSPTLRLKEISKYHDLGKFICKEFVSEHRATYHNHAFVSAMYYLAKIDVTNREKLDNLEVIYQHIAVMDDLTDKQIKRNKLENIVPLMLEFREIDKKSRII
;
A
#
# COMPACT_ATOMS: atom_id res chain seq x y z
N MET A 1 -12.62 -4.97 -24.83
CA MET A 1 -12.03 -3.74 -24.22
C MET A 1 -10.64 -4.13 -23.76
N ARG A 2 -9.61 -3.42 -24.21
CA ARG A 2 -8.21 -3.70 -23.88
C ARG A 2 -7.96 -3.49 -22.39
N LYS A 3 -7.07 -4.29 -21.84
CA LYS A 3 -6.70 -4.23 -20.43
C LYS A 3 -5.21 -4.01 -20.26
N LEU A 4 -4.86 -3.17 -19.31
CA LEU A 4 -3.51 -3.02 -18.80
C LEU A 4 -3.47 -3.56 -17.37
N TYR A 5 -2.64 -4.55 -17.13
CA TYR A 5 -2.38 -5.08 -15.80
C TYR A 5 -1.09 -4.48 -15.25
N ILE A 6 -1.19 -3.69 -14.20
CA ILE A 6 -0.04 -3.12 -13.51
C ILE A 6 0.35 -4.03 -12.35
N CYS A 7 1.51 -4.68 -12.47
CA CYS A 7 2.04 -5.52 -11.40
C CYS A 7 2.65 -4.65 -10.30
N ILE A 8 2.09 -4.72 -9.08
CA ILE A 8 2.52 -3.96 -7.91
C ILE A 8 3.06 -4.94 -6.87
N GLY A 9 4.36 -4.97 -6.71
CA GLY A 9 5.03 -5.87 -5.77
C GLY A 9 6.51 -5.56 -5.65
N VAL A 10 7.08 -5.96 -4.53
CA VAL A 10 8.51 -5.83 -4.26
C VAL A 10 9.24 -7.04 -4.84
N ASN A 11 10.52 -6.90 -5.14
CA ASN A 11 11.36 -8.01 -5.60
C ASN A 11 11.27 -9.22 -4.64
N GLY A 12 11.12 -10.41 -5.19
CA GLY A 12 10.84 -11.65 -4.42
C GLY A 12 9.36 -11.91 -4.12
N SER A 13 8.44 -11.00 -4.47
CA SER A 13 6.99 -11.20 -4.25
C SER A 13 6.32 -12.18 -5.23
N GLY A 14 7.03 -12.58 -6.31
CA GLY A 14 6.54 -13.55 -7.28
C GLY A 14 5.97 -12.95 -8.57
N VAL A 15 6.16 -11.65 -8.81
CA VAL A 15 5.71 -10.97 -10.04
C VAL A 15 6.23 -11.69 -11.29
N THR A 16 7.54 -11.93 -11.38
CA THR A 16 8.16 -12.57 -12.56
C THR A 16 7.60 -13.97 -12.82
N SER A 17 7.46 -14.79 -11.77
CA SER A 17 6.92 -16.15 -11.89
C SER A 17 5.47 -16.14 -12.36
N TYR A 18 4.66 -15.22 -11.84
CA TYR A 18 3.28 -15.05 -12.26
C TYR A 18 3.20 -14.69 -13.74
N VAL A 19 3.95 -13.67 -14.16
CA VAL A 19 3.97 -13.22 -15.56
C VAL A 19 4.41 -14.35 -16.49
N GLN A 20 5.45 -15.10 -16.13
CA GLN A 20 5.90 -16.25 -16.90
C GLN A 20 4.83 -17.33 -17.04
N SER A 21 4.03 -17.58 -15.98
CA SER A 21 2.90 -18.51 -16.05
C SER A 21 1.82 -18.04 -17.02
N GLN A 22 1.46 -16.75 -16.99
CA GLN A 22 0.46 -16.18 -17.90
C GLN A 22 0.89 -16.27 -19.37
N LEU A 23 2.17 -16.07 -19.66
CA LEU A 23 2.71 -16.20 -21.03
C LEU A 23 2.70 -17.64 -21.55
N LYS A 24 2.82 -18.65 -20.67
CA LYS A 24 2.79 -20.08 -21.04
C LYS A 24 1.41 -20.59 -21.41
N ASP A 25 0.36 -19.99 -20.87
CA ASP A 25 -1.02 -20.42 -21.07
C ASP A 25 -1.65 -19.94 -22.38
N GLY A 26 -0.83 -19.44 -23.33
CA GLY A 26 -1.28 -19.04 -24.66
C GLY A 26 -2.13 -17.76 -24.69
N THR A 27 -2.18 -17.03 -23.60
CA THR A 27 -2.73 -15.67 -23.59
C THR A 27 -1.89 -14.77 -24.46
N GLU A 28 -2.49 -14.09 -25.42
CA GLU A 28 -1.83 -13.03 -26.18
C GLU A 28 -1.53 -11.85 -25.26
N SER A 29 -0.53 -12.00 -24.38
CA SER A 29 -0.10 -11.00 -23.43
C SER A 29 1.29 -10.51 -23.78
N MET A 30 1.45 -9.21 -23.81
CA MET A 30 2.76 -8.58 -24.01
C MET A 30 3.27 -8.04 -22.67
N VAL A 31 4.49 -8.41 -22.29
CA VAL A 31 5.18 -7.82 -21.14
C VAL A 31 5.93 -6.58 -21.61
N VAL A 32 5.64 -5.45 -21.01
CA VAL A 32 6.31 -4.18 -21.33
C VAL A 32 7.09 -3.68 -20.12
N PRO A 33 8.38 -3.35 -20.31
CA PRO A 33 9.25 -2.93 -19.22
C PRO A 33 9.10 -1.44 -18.88
N ASP A 34 8.50 -0.65 -19.78
CA ASP A 34 8.39 0.79 -19.58
C ASP A 34 7.12 1.39 -20.22
N ILE A 35 6.81 2.64 -19.84
CA ILE A 35 5.63 3.38 -20.32
C ILE A 35 5.71 3.73 -21.82
N GLN A 36 6.92 3.80 -22.41
CA GLN A 36 7.07 4.12 -23.83
C GLN A 36 6.59 2.95 -24.70
N ALA A 37 6.87 1.72 -24.26
CA ALA A 37 6.38 0.52 -24.94
C ALA A 37 4.83 0.47 -24.93
N ILE A 38 4.16 0.94 -23.86
CA ILE A 38 2.70 1.02 -23.79
C ILE A 38 2.12 2.02 -24.81
N LYS A 39 2.83 3.10 -25.11
CA LYS A 39 2.39 4.11 -26.09
C LYS A 39 2.35 3.59 -27.53
N VAL A 40 3.18 2.58 -27.84
CA VAL A 40 3.27 1.94 -29.18
C VAL A 40 2.22 0.83 -29.34
N PHE A 41 1.45 0.55 -28.29
CA PHE A 41 0.52 -0.56 -28.24
C PHE A 41 -0.73 -0.31 -29.12
N GLU A 42 -0.76 -0.91 -30.30
CA GLU A 42 -1.82 -0.76 -31.30
C GLU A 42 -2.76 -1.98 -31.43
N ASN A 43 -2.40 -3.12 -30.81
CA ASN A 43 -3.13 -4.39 -30.93
C ASN A 43 -4.21 -4.55 -29.85
N ASP A 44 -5.19 -5.43 -30.08
CA ASP A 44 -6.26 -5.76 -29.14
C ASP A 44 -5.83 -6.69 -27.98
N THR A 45 -4.56 -6.87 -27.79
CA THR A 45 -3.94 -7.75 -26.79
C THR A 45 -3.95 -7.12 -25.39
N ASP A 46 -4.15 -7.92 -24.37
CA ASP A 46 -3.97 -7.51 -22.97
C ASP A 46 -2.47 -7.34 -22.66
N VAL A 47 -2.12 -6.36 -21.84
CA VAL A 47 -0.72 -5.98 -21.56
C VAL A 47 -0.42 -6.12 -20.08
N LEU A 48 0.69 -6.78 -19.77
CA LEU A 48 1.27 -6.85 -18.43
C LEU A 48 2.42 -5.84 -18.32
N TYR A 49 2.29 -4.92 -17.41
CA TYR A 49 3.30 -3.89 -17.15
C TYR A 49 4.06 -4.17 -15.85
N ILE A 50 5.37 -4.38 -15.99
CA ILE A 50 6.27 -4.64 -14.87
C ILE A 50 7.35 -3.57 -14.87
N ASP A 51 7.31 -2.71 -13.85
CA ASP A 51 8.35 -1.72 -13.64
C ASP A 51 8.56 -1.52 -12.13
N ASN A 52 9.79 -1.23 -11.73
CA ASN A 52 10.14 -0.87 -10.37
C ASN A 52 9.47 0.43 -9.89
N ASP A 53 9.11 1.33 -10.80
CA ASP A 53 8.38 2.57 -10.49
C ASP A 53 6.91 2.35 -10.12
N ASN A 54 6.35 1.17 -10.39
CA ASN A 54 4.98 0.80 -10.00
C ASN A 54 4.75 0.79 -8.49
N LEU A 55 5.79 0.87 -7.69
CA LEU A 55 5.68 1.05 -6.24
C LEU A 55 5.02 2.38 -5.85
N LYS A 56 5.16 3.43 -6.69
CA LYS A 56 4.64 4.77 -6.40
C LYS A 56 3.29 5.01 -7.07
N ARG A 57 2.30 5.43 -6.28
CA ARG A 57 0.96 5.79 -6.79
C ARG A 57 1.03 6.90 -7.86
N SER A 58 1.92 7.88 -7.71
CA SER A 58 2.06 8.97 -8.66
C SER A 58 2.50 8.52 -10.06
N ALA A 59 3.40 7.55 -10.15
CA ALA A 59 3.84 6.98 -11.43
C ALA A 59 2.68 6.24 -12.11
N ARG A 60 1.97 5.39 -11.35
CA ARG A 60 0.79 4.67 -11.84
C ARG A 60 -0.34 5.60 -12.27
N ALA A 61 -0.56 6.72 -11.55
CA ALA A 61 -1.60 7.71 -11.91
C ALA A 61 -1.33 8.37 -13.28
N CYS A 62 -0.07 8.63 -13.63
CA CYS A 62 0.27 9.13 -14.96
C CYS A 62 -0.12 8.13 -16.05
N LEU A 63 0.22 6.87 -15.85
CA LEU A 63 -0.11 5.78 -16.77
C LEU A 63 -1.64 5.56 -16.85
N TYR A 64 -2.34 5.57 -15.72
CA TYR A 64 -3.78 5.45 -15.65
C TYR A 64 -4.49 6.54 -16.47
N ASN A 65 -4.06 7.80 -16.33
CA ASN A 65 -4.65 8.91 -17.07
C ASN A 65 -4.45 8.74 -18.60
N TYR A 66 -3.29 8.27 -19.03
CA TYR A 66 -3.06 7.94 -20.44
C TYR A 66 -4.00 6.82 -20.92
N CYS A 67 -4.12 5.73 -20.18
CA CYS A 67 -4.99 4.59 -20.51
C CYS A 67 -6.47 5.00 -20.59
N LYS A 68 -6.93 5.87 -19.68
CA LYS A 68 -8.31 6.39 -19.72
C LYS A 68 -8.62 7.15 -21.00
N GLN A 69 -7.69 7.94 -21.52
CA GLN A 69 -7.86 8.64 -22.80
C GLN A 69 -7.96 7.68 -23.99
N LYS A 70 -7.45 6.46 -23.86
CA LYS A 70 -7.45 5.41 -24.90
C LYS A 70 -8.52 4.34 -24.67
N SER A 71 -9.43 4.51 -23.68
CA SER A 71 -10.45 3.53 -23.28
C SER A 71 -9.86 2.15 -22.94
N ILE A 72 -8.70 2.14 -22.27
CA ILE A 72 -8.04 0.94 -21.76
C ILE A 72 -8.40 0.79 -20.29
N GLU A 73 -8.91 -0.38 -19.88
CA GLU A 73 -9.16 -0.73 -18.47
C GLU A 73 -7.82 -1.01 -17.78
N VAL A 74 -7.60 -0.39 -16.61
CA VAL A 74 -6.37 -0.57 -15.82
C VAL A 74 -6.66 -1.40 -14.58
N ILE A 75 -5.98 -2.54 -14.45
CA ILE A 75 -6.12 -3.47 -13.33
C ILE A 75 -4.82 -3.51 -12.55
N ALA A 76 -4.87 -3.16 -11.27
CA ALA A 76 -3.73 -3.26 -10.35
C ALA A 76 -3.63 -4.68 -9.80
N LEU A 77 -2.61 -5.44 -10.19
CA LEU A 77 -2.29 -6.76 -9.66
C LEU A 77 -1.36 -6.62 -8.45
N CYS A 78 -1.86 -6.87 -7.25
CA CYS A 78 -1.11 -6.69 -6.01
C CYS A 78 -0.48 -8.00 -5.54
N PHE A 79 0.85 -8.00 -5.47
CA PHE A 79 1.70 -9.10 -5.01
C PHE A 79 2.18 -8.80 -3.58
N LEU A 80 1.32 -9.04 -2.59
CA LEU A 80 1.59 -8.71 -1.20
C LEU A 80 2.22 -9.90 -0.49
N LYS A 81 3.44 -9.72 0.02
CA LYS A 81 4.19 -10.73 0.79
C LYS A 81 4.81 -10.09 2.03
N PRO A 82 4.91 -10.83 3.15
CA PRO A 82 5.66 -10.38 4.33
C PRO A 82 7.12 -10.09 4.00
N LEU A 83 7.71 -9.09 4.67
CA LEU A 83 9.12 -8.75 4.50
C LEU A 83 10.05 -9.94 4.78
N ALA A 84 9.75 -10.72 5.82
CA ALA A 84 10.51 -11.94 6.14
C ALA A 84 10.51 -12.94 4.97
N THR A 85 9.35 -13.11 4.30
CA THR A 85 9.23 -13.97 3.12
C THR A 85 10.04 -13.42 1.93
N LEU A 86 10.03 -12.10 1.72
CA LEU A 86 10.82 -11.46 0.67
C LEU A 86 12.33 -11.64 0.90
N ILE A 87 12.80 -11.49 2.14
CA ILE A 87 14.20 -11.69 2.53
C ILE A 87 14.59 -13.18 2.38
N HIS A 88 13.71 -14.11 2.78
CA HIS A 88 13.95 -15.54 2.62
C HIS A 88 14.06 -15.95 1.15
N ASN A 89 13.23 -15.37 0.28
CA ASN A 89 13.24 -15.61 -1.17
C ASN A 89 14.31 -14.79 -1.89
N TYR A 90 15.15 -14.08 -1.15
CA TYR A 90 16.21 -13.25 -1.74
C TYR A 90 17.16 -14.11 -2.57
N ASN A 91 17.31 -13.72 -3.84
CA ASN A 91 18.32 -14.25 -4.74
C ASN A 91 19.29 -13.13 -5.12
N LYS A 92 20.59 -13.37 -4.94
CA LYS A 92 21.65 -12.41 -5.30
C LYS A 92 21.61 -12.00 -6.79
N ASP A 93 21.10 -12.88 -7.64
CA ASP A 93 20.98 -12.63 -9.09
C ASP A 93 19.86 -11.66 -9.46
N CYS A 94 19.05 -11.22 -8.49
CA CYS A 94 17.97 -10.26 -8.72
C CYS A 94 18.44 -8.81 -8.94
N GLY A 95 19.74 -8.54 -8.84
CA GLY A 95 20.34 -7.23 -9.05
C GLY A 95 20.08 -6.19 -7.94
N LYS A 96 19.42 -6.59 -6.83
CA LYS A 96 19.15 -5.73 -5.67
C LYS A 96 19.73 -6.33 -4.39
N SER A 97 20.20 -5.49 -3.49
CA SER A 97 20.58 -5.88 -2.13
C SER A 97 19.34 -6.06 -1.23
N ILE A 98 19.50 -6.76 -0.10
CA ILE A 98 18.45 -6.87 0.91
C ILE A 98 18.01 -5.49 1.42
N SER A 99 18.96 -4.55 1.59
CA SER A 99 18.67 -3.18 2.01
C SER A 99 17.75 -2.46 1.02
N GLU A 100 17.97 -2.62 -0.28
CA GLU A 100 17.11 -2.04 -1.31
C GLU A 100 15.72 -2.66 -1.30
N ILE A 101 15.61 -3.97 -1.09
CA ILE A 101 14.31 -4.66 -0.95
C ILE A 101 13.54 -4.12 0.26
N ILE A 102 14.20 -3.92 1.40
CA ILE A 102 13.57 -3.31 2.59
C ILE A 102 13.10 -1.88 2.29
N GLN A 103 13.89 -1.09 1.58
CA GLN A 103 13.49 0.27 1.20
C GLN A 103 12.31 0.28 0.21
N ASP A 104 12.32 -0.60 -0.77
CA ASP A 104 11.19 -0.76 -1.71
C ASP A 104 9.92 -1.21 -0.98
N TYR A 105 10.03 -2.12 -0.02
CA TYR A 105 8.92 -2.56 0.83
C TYR A 105 8.29 -1.39 1.59
N LYS A 106 9.10 -0.54 2.22
CA LYS A 106 8.64 0.65 2.93
C LYS A 106 8.04 1.72 2.00
N ARG A 107 8.40 1.72 0.71
CA ARG A 107 7.92 2.70 -0.29
C ARG A 107 6.71 2.24 -1.08
N LEU A 108 6.32 0.96 -0.96
CA LEU A 108 5.18 0.42 -1.70
C LEU A 108 3.89 1.14 -1.30
N GLN A 109 3.26 1.77 -2.28
CA GLN A 109 2.02 2.51 -2.11
C GLN A 109 0.85 1.70 -2.67
N VAL A 110 -0.13 1.40 -1.83
CA VAL A 110 -1.34 0.67 -2.24
C VAL A 110 -2.09 1.40 -3.36
N PRO A 111 -2.69 0.69 -4.32
CA PRO A 111 -3.45 1.32 -5.39
C PRO A 111 -4.77 1.91 -4.88
N ARG A 112 -5.32 2.88 -5.63
CA ARG A 112 -6.62 3.49 -5.36
C ARG A 112 -7.47 3.52 -6.63
N ILE A 113 -8.65 2.92 -6.56
CA ILE A 113 -9.63 2.91 -7.66
C ILE A 113 -10.02 4.34 -8.04
N GLY A 114 -9.99 4.61 -9.33
CA GLY A 114 -10.30 5.92 -9.92
C GLY A 114 -9.18 6.95 -9.84
N VAL A 115 -8.02 6.63 -9.23
CA VAL A 115 -6.82 7.48 -9.14
C VAL A 115 -5.68 6.90 -9.96
N ASP A 116 -5.37 5.60 -9.80
CA ASP A 116 -4.27 4.92 -10.48
C ASP A 116 -4.62 3.52 -11.01
N CYS A 117 -5.89 3.11 -10.87
CA CYS A 117 -6.45 1.91 -11.49
C CYS A 117 -7.98 1.97 -11.55
N ASP A 118 -8.59 1.08 -12.35
CA ASP A 118 -10.04 0.84 -12.38
C ASP A 118 -10.44 -0.28 -11.42
N LYS A 119 -9.57 -1.28 -11.24
CA LYS A 119 -9.76 -2.44 -10.37
C LYS A 119 -8.50 -2.80 -9.61
N ILE A 120 -8.70 -3.47 -8.48
CA ILE A 120 -7.61 -4.04 -7.68
C ILE A 120 -7.85 -5.55 -7.61
N GLU A 121 -6.79 -6.32 -7.87
CA GLU A 121 -6.79 -7.77 -7.70
C GLU A 121 -5.59 -8.17 -6.85
N LYS A 122 -5.79 -9.12 -5.92
CA LYS A 122 -4.72 -9.71 -5.11
C LYS A 122 -4.34 -11.06 -5.71
N VAL A 123 -3.11 -11.20 -6.16
CA VAL A 123 -2.67 -12.41 -6.86
C VAL A 123 -2.72 -13.64 -5.96
N TYR A 124 -2.42 -13.49 -4.67
CA TYR A 124 -2.38 -14.59 -3.70
C TYR A 124 -3.56 -14.59 -2.71
N GLY A 125 -4.64 -13.86 -3.03
CA GLY A 125 -5.85 -13.79 -2.18
C GLY A 125 -5.63 -13.01 -0.87
N ASN A 126 -6.34 -13.43 0.19
CA ASN A 126 -6.23 -12.82 1.53
C ASN A 126 -5.11 -13.51 2.32
N ASN A 127 -3.94 -12.92 2.34
CA ASN A 127 -2.75 -13.47 2.99
C ASN A 127 -2.34 -12.72 4.27
N PHE A 128 -3.27 -11.98 4.92
CA PHE A 128 -2.98 -11.20 6.11
C PHE A 128 -2.33 -12.01 7.26
N ASN A 129 -2.72 -13.28 7.43
CA ASN A 129 -2.17 -14.10 8.49
C ASN A 129 -0.65 -14.34 8.34
N GLU A 130 -0.12 -14.28 7.12
CA GLU A 130 1.31 -14.39 6.85
C GLU A 130 2.10 -13.20 7.43
N PHE A 131 1.45 -12.03 7.60
CA PHE A 131 2.05 -10.80 8.14
C PHE A 131 2.05 -10.73 9.67
N ARG A 132 1.28 -11.56 10.37
CA ARG A 132 1.08 -11.43 11.82
C ARG A 132 2.37 -11.43 12.62
N HIS A 133 3.38 -12.16 12.17
CA HIS A 133 4.68 -12.26 12.85
C HIS A 133 5.49 -10.96 12.76
N GLU A 134 5.18 -10.05 11.84
CA GLU A 134 5.90 -8.79 11.64
C GLU A 134 5.53 -7.72 12.68
N PHE A 135 4.39 -7.86 13.37
CA PHE A 135 3.90 -6.89 14.38
C PHE A 135 3.50 -7.55 15.72
N MET A 136 4.15 -8.68 16.04
CA MET A 136 4.00 -9.31 17.36
C MET A 136 5.01 -8.72 18.34
N GLY A 137 4.53 -8.42 19.55
CA GLY A 137 5.36 -7.89 20.64
C GLY A 137 4.99 -6.47 21.05
N ASN A 138 5.54 -6.02 22.18
CA ASN A 138 5.35 -4.67 22.71
C ASN A 138 6.58 -3.84 22.35
N LEU A 139 6.45 -2.92 21.40
CA LEU A 139 7.53 -2.08 20.91
C LEU A 139 7.36 -0.63 21.42
N PRO A 140 8.33 -0.09 22.20
CA PRO A 140 8.29 1.31 22.62
C PRO A 140 8.27 2.24 21.41
N HIS A 141 7.60 3.38 21.55
CA HIS A 141 7.63 4.41 20.50
C HIS A 141 9.01 5.04 20.34
N ASP A 142 9.75 5.23 21.45
CA ASP A 142 10.99 6.02 21.47
C ASP A 142 10.82 7.37 20.72
N ASN A 143 9.72 8.06 21.04
CA ASN A 143 9.36 9.33 20.44
C ASN A 143 8.85 10.27 21.55
N PRO A 144 9.31 11.53 21.63
CA PRO A 144 8.94 12.45 22.71
C PRO A 144 7.44 12.77 22.78
N ASN A 145 6.71 12.54 21.70
CA ASN A 145 5.25 12.76 21.64
C ASN A 145 4.43 11.56 22.11
N HIS A 146 5.06 10.46 22.51
CA HIS A 146 4.43 9.21 22.92
C HIS A 146 5.18 8.57 24.07
N LYS A 147 4.56 8.49 25.24
CA LYS A 147 5.10 7.75 26.39
C LYS A 147 4.66 6.27 26.39
N GLU A 148 3.56 5.99 25.73
CA GLU A 148 3.02 4.65 25.52
C GLU A 148 3.81 3.87 24.46
N SER A 149 3.69 2.55 24.47
CA SER A 149 4.16 1.69 23.39
C SER A 149 3.25 1.79 22.15
N ILE A 150 3.71 1.28 21.01
CA ILE A 150 2.91 1.25 19.76
C ILE A 150 1.61 0.47 19.99
N ASN A 151 1.67 -0.66 20.69
CA ASN A 151 0.48 -1.48 20.97
C ASN A 151 -0.51 -0.77 21.89
N GLU A 152 -0.03 -0.12 22.96
CA GLU A 152 -0.88 0.66 23.87
C GLU A 152 -1.58 1.79 23.12
N HIS A 153 -0.85 2.54 22.27
CA HIS A 153 -1.45 3.57 21.43
C HIS A 153 -2.56 3.01 20.53
N ILE A 154 -2.29 1.92 19.80
CA ILE A 154 -3.30 1.25 18.96
C ILE A 154 -4.53 0.84 19.79
N MET A 155 -4.33 0.24 20.98
CA MET A 155 -5.42 -0.16 21.87
C MET A 155 -6.24 1.04 22.37
N MET A 156 -5.59 2.14 22.73
CA MET A 156 -6.27 3.37 23.14
C MET A 156 -7.10 3.97 21.99
N CYS A 157 -6.57 3.98 20.77
CA CYS A 157 -7.32 4.38 19.58
C CYS A 157 -8.56 3.51 19.37
N VAL A 158 -8.44 2.18 19.51
CA VAL A 158 -9.58 1.25 19.40
C VAL A 158 -10.62 1.50 20.50
N GLN A 159 -10.19 1.74 21.73
CA GLN A 159 -11.11 2.03 22.87
C GLN A 159 -11.84 3.36 22.69
N ASN A 160 -11.14 4.39 22.19
CA ASN A 160 -11.71 5.72 21.95
C ASN A 160 -12.57 5.80 20.68
N SER A 161 -12.57 4.76 19.85
CA SER A 161 -13.34 4.71 18.60
C SER A 161 -14.82 4.40 18.85
N PRO A 162 -15.76 5.29 18.48
CA PRO A 162 -17.18 5.12 18.76
C PRO A 162 -17.87 4.09 17.85
N THR A 163 -17.33 3.80 16.67
CA THR A 163 -17.95 2.90 15.68
C THR A 163 -17.06 1.71 15.36
N LEU A 164 -17.65 0.60 14.89
CA LEU A 164 -16.89 -0.57 14.45
C LEU A 164 -15.95 -0.23 13.28
N ARG A 165 -16.36 0.68 12.41
CA ARG A 165 -15.55 1.16 11.29
C ARG A 165 -14.29 1.87 11.77
N LEU A 166 -14.41 2.81 12.70
CA LEU A 166 -13.28 3.52 13.29
C LEU A 166 -12.38 2.60 14.13
N LYS A 167 -12.97 1.63 14.85
CA LYS A 167 -12.20 0.59 15.57
C LYS A 167 -11.32 -0.21 14.60
N GLU A 168 -11.84 -0.53 13.44
CA GLU A 168 -11.07 -1.24 12.42
C GLU A 168 -9.92 -0.38 11.88
N ILE A 169 -10.16 0.88 11.53
CA ILE A 169 -9.12 1.81 11.10
C ILE A 169 -8.04 1.95 12.19
N SER A 170 -8.46 2.19 13.44
CA SER A 170 -7.56 2.32 14.60
C SER A 170 -6.67 1.10 14.80
N LYS A 171 -7.20 -0.10 14.58
CA LYS A 171 -6.44 -1.35 14.73
C LYS A 171 -5.29 -1.49 13.74
N TYR A 172 -5.40 -0.88 12.56
CA TYR A 172 -4.42 -1.10 11.49
C TYR A 172 -3.53 0.11 11.19
N HIS A 173 -3.91 1.35 11.58
CA HIS A 173 -3.26 2.58 11.12
C HIS A 173 -1.75 2.63 11.40
N ASP A 174 -1.31 2.10 12.50
CA ASP A 174 0.07 2.18 13.01
C ASP A 174 0.85 0.86 12.97
N LEU A 175 0.30 -0.23 12.43
CA LEU A 175 1.00 -1.51 12.35
C LEU A 175 2.31 -1.43 11.55
N GLY A 176 2.41 -0.53 10.59
CA GLY A 176 3.63 -0.31 9.83
C GLY A 176 4.80 0.24 10.66
N LYS A 177 4.55 0.80 11.85
CA LYS A 177 5.59 1.28 12.75
C LYS A 177 6.55 0.17 13.19
N PHE A 178 6.07 -1.07 13.30
CA PHE A 178 6.91 -2.22 13.65
C PHE A 178 8.04 -2.47 12.65
N ILE A 179 7.82 -2.19 11.37
CA ILE A 179 8.82 -2.36 10.31
C ILE A 179 9.59 -1.06 10.03
N CYS A 180 8.93 0.09 10.21
CA CYS A 180 9.47 1.38 9.80
C CYS A 180 10.26 2.10 10.89
N LYS A 181 10.39 1.52 12.11
CA LYS A 181 11.14 2.12 13.20
C LYS A 181 12.62 2.25 12.84
N GLU A 182 13.13 3.47 12.90
CA GLU A 182 14.53 3.80 12.66
C GLU A 182 15.01 4.78 13.73
N PHE A 183 16.10 4.44 14.44
CA PHE A 183 16.68 5.33 15.46
C PHE A 183 17.47 6.45 14.79
N VAL A 184 17.16 7.69 15.14
CA VAL A 184 17.91 8.89 14.75
C VAL A 184 18.86 9.35 15.86
N SER A 185 18.64 8.88 17.09
CA SER A 185 19.53 8.99 18.24
C SER A 185 19.20 7.88 19.23
N GLU A 186 19.98 7.75 20.33
CA GLU A 186 19.84 6.70 21.33
C GLU A 186 18.42 6.55 21.90
N HIS A 187 17.68 7.66 22.03
CA HIS A 187 16.34 7.70 22.63
C HIS A 187 15.28 8.28 21.70
N ARG A 188 15.54 8.36 20.38
CA ARG A 188 14.59 8.93 19.44
C ARG A 188 14.52 8.12 18.17
N ALA A 189 13.32 7.61 17.86
CA ALA A 189 13.02 6.92 16.61
C ALA A 189 12.11 7.75 15.69
N THR A 190 12.20 7.46 14.40
CA THR A 190 11.30 7.92 13.34
C THR A 190 10.63 6.72 12.67
N TYR A 191 9.53 6.98 11.94
CA TYR A 191 8.68 5.94 11.36
C TYR A 191 8.28 6.30 9.93
N HIS A 192 9.26 6.69 9.11
CA HIS A 192 8.99 7.09 7.73
C HIS A 192 8.26 5.99 6.96
N ASN A 193 7.19 6.39 6.24
CA ASN A 193 6.37 5.51 5.40
C ASN A 193 5.55 4.44 6.17
N HIS A 194 5.43 4.48 7.50
CA HIS A 194 4.64 3.49 8.23
C HIS A 194 3.17 3.42 7.77
N ALA A 195 2.59 4.55 7.38
CA ALA A 195 1.23 4.59 6.83
C ALA A 195 1.08 3.73 5.56
N PHE A 196 2.11 3.69 4.70
CA PHE A 196 2.12 2.85 3.49
C PHE A 196 2.18 1.36 3.85
N VAL A 197 3.04 0.98 4.78
CA VAL A 197 3.15 -0.40 5.27
C VAL A 197 1.87 -0.83 5.99
N SER A 198 1.29 0.03 6.84
CA SER A 198 0.00 -0.21 7.49
C SER A 198 -1.12 -0.46 6.49
N ALA A 199 -1.19 0.37 5.44
CA ALA A 199 -2.17 0.22 4.37
C ALA A 199 -1.96 -1.09 3.57
N MET A 200 -0.71 -1.49 3.34
CA MET A 200 -0.40 -2.77 2.70
C MET A 200 -0.89 -3.96 3.53
N TYR A 201 -0.67 -3.95 4.85
CA TYR A 201 -1.20 -4.98 5.75
C TYR A 201 -2.73 -5.04 5.73
N TYR A 202 -3.37 -3.88 5.73
CA TYR A 202 -4.83 -3.81 5.65
C TYR A 202 -5.35 -4.30 4.30
N LEU A 203 -4.71 -3.92 3.18
CA LEU A 203 -5.05 -4.42 1.84
C LEU A 203 -4.92 -5.95 1.75
N ALA A 204 -3.89 -6.55 2.37
CA ALA A 204 -3.73 -8.01 2.41
C ALA A 204 -4.91 -8.72 3.09
N LYS A 205 -5.57 -8.05 4.05
CA LYS A 205 -6.70 -8.59 4.81
C LYS A 205 -8.06 -8.46 4.09
N ILE A 206 -8.34 -7.30 3.49
CA ILE A 206 -9.71 -6.95 3.07
C ILE A 206 -10.14 -7.64 1.79
N ASP A 207 -11.46 -7.73 1.59
CA ASP A 207 -12.07 -7.96 0.30
C ASP A 207 -12.06 -6.64 -0.49
N VAL A 208 -11.36 -6.63 -1.61
CA VAL A 208 -11.18 -5.45 -2.48
C VAL A 208 -12.44 -5.08 -3.29
N THR A 209 -13.49 -5.90 -3.24
CA THR A 209 -14.81 -5.58 -3.81
C THR A 209 -15.65 -4.73 -2.85
N ASN A 210 -15.31 -4.70 -1.56
CA ASN A 210 -16.03 -3.96 -0.54
C ASN A 210 -15.59 -2.49 -0.50
N ARG A 211 -16.47 -1.59 -0.95
CA ARG A 211 -16.20 -0.14 -1.03
C ARG A 211 -15.83 0.48 0.32
N GLU A 212 -16.54 0.12 1.39
CA GLU A 212 -16.24 0.64 2.72
C GLU A 212 -14.82 0.28 3.16
N LYS A 213 -14.37 -0.97 2.88
CA LYS A 213 -13.01 -1.40 3.20
C LYS A 213 -11.96 -0.67 2.38
N LEU A 214 -12.23 -0.35 1.12
CA LEU A 214 -11.35 0.47 0.30
C LEU A 214 -11.27 1.92 0.82
N ASP A 215 -12.37 2.48 1.32
CA ASP A 215 -12.36 3.80 1.94
C ASP A 215 -11.57 3.78 3.28
N ASN A 216 -11.72 2.73 4.10
CA ASN A 216 -10.92 2.55 5.33
C ASN A 216 -9.43 2.40 5.00
N LEU A 217 -9.09 1.66 3.93
CA LEU A 217 -7.72 1.54 3.41
C LEU A 217 -7.11 2.90 3.13
N GLU A 218 -7.89 3.79 2.50
CA GLU A 218 -7.39 5.13 2.15
C GLU A 218 -7.23 6.01 3.39
N VAL A 219 -8.11 5.90 4.40
CA VAL A 219 -7.92 6.60 5.69
C VAL A 219 -6.61 6.16 6.33
N ILE A 220 -6.33 4.86 6.39
CA ILE A 220 -5.08 4.32 6.93
C ILE A 220 -3.87 4.83 6.13
N TYR A 221 -3.96 4.85 4.80
CA TYR A 221 -2.90 5.33 3.92
C TYR A 221 -2.60 6.82 4.12
N GLN A 222 -3.62 7.65 4.36
CA GLN A 222 -3.52 9.11 4.43
C GLN A 222 -3.42 9.65 5.86
N HIS A 223 -3.46 8.82 6.91
CA HIS A 223 -3.63 9.32 8.29
C HIS A 223 -2.55 10.33 8.70
N ILE A 224 -1.31 10.18 8.24
CA ILE A 224 -0.24 11.16 8.51
C ILE A 224 -0.50 12.47 7.77
N ALA A 225 -0.88 12.43 6.48
CA ALA A 225 -1.16 13.64 5.72
C ALA A 225 -2.33 14.44 6.30
N VAL A 226 -3.31 13.77 6.92
CA VAL A 226 -4.42 14.43 7.63
C VAL A 226 -3.95 15.14 8.89
N MET A 227 -2.94 14.60 9.58
CA MET A 227 -2.33 15.27 10.73
C MET A 227 -1.66 16.60 10.34
N ASP A 228 -1.11 16.67 9.13
CA ASP A 228 -0.41 17.84 8.57
C ASP A 228 -1.35 18.76 7.77
N ASP A 229 -2.68 18.64 7.93
CA ASP A 229 -3.72 19.39 7.24
C ASP A 229 -3.71 19.25 5.71
N LEU A 230 -4.47 18.29 5.20
CA LEU A 230 -4.66 18.05 3.76
C LEU A 230 -5.17 19.31 3.04
N THR A 231 -4.47 19.70 1.99
CA THR A 231 -4.91 20.79 1.11
C THR A 231 -6.06 20.36 0.18
N ASP A 232 -6.91 21.30 -0.24
CA ASP A 232 -7.97 21.05 -1.23
C ASP A 232 -7.43 20.39 -2.51
N LYS A 233 -6.21 20.79 -2.93
CA LYS A 233 -5.53 20.18 -4.08
C LYS A 233 -5.23 18.71 -3.87
N GLN A 234 -4.79 18.31 -2.68
CA GLN A 234 -4.54 16.91 -2.34
C GLN A 234 -5.85 16.10 -2.26
N ILE A 235 -6.91 16.69 -1.66
CA ILE A 235 -8.23 16.08 -1.57
C ILE A 235 -8.77 15.78 -2.97
N LYS A 236 -8.81 16.77 -3.87
CA LYS A 236 -9.28 16.61 -5.25
C LYS A 236 -8.44 15.62 -6.05
N ARG A 237 -7.10 15.76 -5.99
CA ARG A 237 -6.19 14.87 -6.73
C ARG A 237 -6.35 13.39 -6.34
N ASN A 238 -6.56 13.13 -5.06
CA ASN A 238 -6.71 11.78 -4.54
C ASN A 238 -8.18 11.33 -4.42
N LYS A 239 -9.15 12.15 -4.87
CA LYS A 239 -10.60 11.88 -4.81
C LYS A 239 -11.06 11.50 -3.39
N LEU A 240 -10.70 12.31 -2.40
CA LEU A 240 -10.94 12.05 -0.99
C LEU A 240 -12.23 12.68 -0.45
N GLU A 241 -12.95 13.47 -1.24
CA GLU A 241 -14.07 14.31 -0.83
C GLU A 241 -15.09 13.55 0.03
N ASN A 242 -15.40 12.31 -0.36
CA ASN A 242 -16.41 11.51 0.33
C ASN A 242 -15.94 10.92 1.67
N ILE A 243 -14.61 10.89 1.92
CA ILE A 243 -14.04 10.27 3.12
C ILE A 243 -13.36 11.27 4.05
N VAL A 244 -13.24 12.55 3.65
CA VAL A 244 -12.67 13.60 4.50
C VAL A 244 -13.33 13.64 5.89
N PRO A 245 -14.67 13.58 6.06
CA PRO A 245 -15.27 13.57 7.39
C PRO A 245 -14.77 12.41 8.25
N LEU A 246 -14.66 11.19 7.69
CA LEU A 246 -14.14 10.02 8.40
C LEU A 246 -12.65 10.19 8.76
N MET A 247 -11.87 10.80 7.87
CA MET A 247 -10.45 11.08 8.11
C MET A 247 -10.27 12.07 9.26
N LEU A 248 -11.07 13.12 9.32
CA LEU A 248 -11.03 14.12 10.40
C LEU A 248 -11.49 13.50 11.74
N GLU A 249 -12.54 12.68 11.73
CA GLU A 249 -12.99 11.98 12.94
C GLU A 249 -11.91 11.04 13.45
N PHE A 250 -11.25 10.28 12.58
CA PHE A 250 -10.14 9.42 12.96
C PHE A 250 -8.94 10.21 13.50
N ARG A 251 -8.60 11.36 12.90
CA ARG A 251 -7.55 12.27 13.39
C ARG A 251 -7.75 12.66 14.86
N GLU A 252 -8.98 12.99 15.23
CA GLU A 252 -9.28 13.39 16.61
C GLU A 252 -9.13 12.19 17.58
N ILE A 253 -9.47 10.98 17.14
CA ILE A 253 -9.27 9.76 17.92
C ILE A 253 -7.77 9.52 18.14
N ASP A 254 -6.97 9.58 17.09
CA ASP A 254 -5.52 9.38 17.15
C ASP A 254 -4.86 10.40 18.09
N LYS A 255 -5.19 11.70 17.94
CA LYS A 255 -4.68 12.76 18.82
C LYS A 255 -5.03 12.52 20.28
N LYS A 256 -6.31 12.19 20.58
CA LYS A 256 -6.80 11.94 21.94
C LYS A 256 -6.18 10.73 22.60
N SER A 257 -5.65 9.80 21.81
CA SER A 257 -5.10 8.52 22.27
C SER A 257 -3.59 8.56 22.53
N ARG A 258 -2.98 9.74 22.57
CA ARG A 258 -1.56 9.92 22.91
C ARG A 258 -1.39 10.23 24.38
N ILE A 259 -0.41 9.58 25.03
CA ILE A 259 0.07 9.94 26.36
C ILE A 259 1.30 10.84 26.16
N ILE A 260 1.14 12.12 26.49
CA ILE A 260 2.18 13.14 26.34
C ILE A 260 2.96 13.29 27.66
#